data_555d0f7cc7042a7450b2af0f7b7916fd
#
_entry.id   555d0f7cc7042a7450b2af0f7b7916fd
#
_cell.length_a   1.000
_cell.length_b   1.000
_cell.length_c   1.000
_cell.angle_alpha   90.00
_cell.angle_beta   90.00
_cell.angle_gamma   90.00
#
_symmetry.space_group_name_H-M   'P 1'
#
loop_
_entity.id
_entity.type
_entity.pdbx_description
1 polymer ?
#
loop_
_entity_poly.entity_id
_entity_poly.type
_entity_poly.pdbx_seq_one_letter_code
_entity_poly.pdbx_strand_id
1 'polypeptide(L)'
;MYKRQAKALQEIAAEVNSDTVRILLPKGRYDFYPEGASKREYFISNHDQDNPKLVGLAFENMKNVIFDGQGSELVFHGRMLPVSLVGSENCTLKNFSIDFANPHISQVKVLENDTVGGLITYEVAPWVEYEIRDSNFVAKGEGWEHVPAWGIAFEGDTKRLVYTCLLYTSP
;
A
#
# COMPACT_ATOMS: atom_id res chain seq x y z
N MET A 1 19.71 4.85 -9.49
CA MET A 1 18.83 5.22 -10.60
C MET A 1 17.43 5.64 -10.14
N TYR A 2 17.07 5.47 -8.87
CA TYR A 2 15.70 5.52 -8.34
C TYR A 2 15.22 6.88 -7.80
N LYS A 3 16.08 7.86 -7.61
CA LYS A 3 15.70 9.21 -7.07
C LYS A 3 15.05 10.16 -8.10
N ARG A 4 14.85 9.74 -9.35
CA ARG A 4 14.44 10.65 -10.44
C ARG A 4 12.94 10.56 -10.83
N GLN A 5 12.21 9.54 -10.41
CA GLN A 5 10.86 9.29 -10.93
C GLN A 5 9.84 10.31 -10.44
N ALA A 6 9.78 10.57 -9.14
CA ALA A 6 8.87 11.58 -8.58
C ALA A 6 9.23 13.00 -9.07
N LYS A 7 10.53 13.29 -9.24
CA LYS A 7 11.00 14.57 -9.75
C LYS A 7 10.69 14.75 -11.24
N ALA A 8 10.84 13.70 -12.04
CA ALA A 8 10.51 13.73 -13.46
C ALA A 8 9.02 14.04 -13.73
N LEU A 9 8.12 13.48 -12.91
CA LEU A 9 6.69 13.81 -13.00
C LEU A 9 6.41 15.29 -12.69
N GLN A 10 7.09 15.86 -11.71
CA GLN A 10 6.95 17.27 -11.36
C GLN A 10 7.48 18.20 -12.45
N GLU A 11 8.61 17.84 -13.06
CA GLU A 11 9.21 18.58 -14.19
C GLU A 11 8.28 18.56 -15.42
N ILE A 12 7.71 17.40 -15.76
CA ILE A 12 6.73 17.25 -16.83
C ILE A 12 5.48 18.11 -16.56
N ALA A 13 4.98 18.12 -15.31
CA ALA A 13 3.81 18.91 -14.94
C ALA A 13 4.01 20.42 -15.11
N ALA A 14 5.24 20.89 -14.90
CA ALA A 14 5.58 22.32 -15.01
C ALA A 14 5.68 22.83 -16.47
N GLU A 15 5.90 21.94 -17.43
CA GLU A 15 6.14 22.29 -18.85
C GLU A 15 4.86 22.32 -19.71
N VAL A 16 3.70 21.89 -19.17
CA VAL A 16 2.51 21.64 -19.99
C VAL A 16 1.54 22.82 -20.03
N ASN A 17 1.51 23.51 -21.14
CA ASN A 17 0.47 24.47 -21.53
C ASN A 17 -0.38 23.86 -22.67
N SER A 18 -1.58 23.39 -22.35
CA SER A 18 -2.73 23.15 -23.26
C SER A 18 -2.90 21.82 -24.00
N ASP A 19 -1.87 21.07 -24.34
CA ASP A 19 -2.02 19.81 -25.08
C ASP A 19 -2.01 18.57 -24.15
N THR A 20 -2.55 17.46 -24.64
CA THR A 20 -2.52 16.19 -23.88
C THR A 20 -1.10 15.65 -23.78
N VAL A 21 -0.60 15.52 -22.55
CA VAL A 21 0.69 14.91 -22.28
C VAL A 21 0.54 13.42 -22.13
N ARG A 22 1.35 12.67 -22.87
CA ARG A 22 1.44 11.22 -22.76
C ARG A 22 2.77 10.83 -22.13
N ILE A 23 2.68 10.22 -20.95
CA ILE A 23 3.82 9.63 -20.25
C ILE A 23 3.76 8.13 -20.50
N LEU A 24 4.74 7.61 -21.24
CA LEU A 24 4.86 6.20 -21.54
C LEU A 24 5.97 5.60 -20.69
N LEU A 25 5.61 4.66 -19.82
CA LEU A 25 6.57 3.92 -19.03
C LEU A 25 6.93 2.63 -19.79
N PRO A 26 8.19 2.42 -20.21
CA PRO A 26 8.58 1.18 -20.86
C PRO A 26 8.22 -0.02 -19.99
N LYS A 27 7.72 -1.11 -20.61
CA LYS A 27 7.32 -2.31 -19.86
C LYS A 27 8.48 -2.84 -19.02
N GLY A 28 8.22 -3.01 -17.72
CA GLY A 28 9.20 -3.49 -16.76
C GLY A 28 8.69 -3.50 -15.33
N ARG A 29 9.55 -3.87 -14.41
CA ARG A 29 9.33 -3.70 -12.97
C ARG A 29 10.02 -2.43 -12.51
N TYR A 30 9.30 -1.62 -11.73
CA TYR A 30 9.77 -0.37 -11.17
C TYR A 30 9.59 -0.40 -9.66
N ASP A 31 10.68 -0.38 -8.94
CA ASP A 31 10.69 -0.38 -7.47
C ASP A 31 10.78 1.06 -6.95
N PHE A 32 9.85 1.42 -6.06
CA PHE A 32 9.75 2.74 -5.42
C PHE A 32 10.12 2.63 -3.96
N TYR A 33 11.06 3.46 -3.52
CA TYR A 33 11.57 3.49 -2.15
C TYR A 33 11.22 4.81 -1.44
N PRO A 34 11.06 4.78 -0.11
CA PRO A 34 10.72 5.97 0.70
C PRO A 34 11.64 7.17 0.48
N GLU A 35 12.94 6.91 0.25
CA GLU A 35 13.95 7.96 0.05
C GLU A 35 13.76 8.75 -1.25
N GLY A 36 13.08 8.17 -2.22
CA GLY A 36 12.74 8.79 -3.49
C GLY A 36 11.35 9.40 -3.55
N ALA A 37 10.54 9.21 -2.50
CA ALA A 37 9.16 9.63 -2.47
C ALA A 37 8.97 11.14 -2.29
N SER A 38 7.85 11.64 -2.81
CA SER A 38 7.41 13.00 -2.55
C SER A 38 6.76 13.08 -1.17
N LYS A 39 7.21 14.01 -0.33
CA LYS A 39 6.60 14.27 0.98
C LYS A 39 5.41 15.21 0.81
N ARG A 40 4.23 14.80 1.30
CA ARG A 40 2.98 15.54 1.20
C ARG A 40 2.19 15.51 2.50
N GLU A 41 1.60 16.62 2.85
CA GLU A 41 0.65 16.69 3.96
C GLU A 41 -0.75 16.45 3.41
N TYR A 42 -1.25 15.22 3.60
CA TYR A 42 -2.58 14.81 3.20
C TYR A 42 -3.39 14.36 4.41
N PHE A 43 -4.65 14.77 4.44
CA PHE A 43 -5.63 14.27 5.39
C PHE A 43 -6.58 13.33 4.66
N ILE A 44 -6.34 12.02 4.86
CA ILE A 44 -7.08 10.97 4.17
C ILE A 44 -8.10 10.40 5.13
N SER A 45 -9.37 10.42 4.73
CA SER A 45 -10.48 9.87 5.53
C SER A 45 -10.25 8.38 5.85
N ASN A 46 -10.53 8.00 7.09
CA ASN A 46 -10.41 6.63 7.62
C ASN A 46 -8.99 6.04 7.58
N HIS A 47 -7.99 6.87 7.49
CA HIS A 47 -6.58 6.47 7.60
C HIS A 47 -5.92 7.18 8.78
N ASP A 48 -4.70 6.72 9.10
CA ASP A 48 -3.89 7.42 10.10
C ASP A 48 -3.63 8.88 9.66
N GLN A 49 -3.49 9.74 10.63
CA GLN A 49 -3.26 11.17 10.41
C GLN A 49 -1.78 11.53 10.40
N ASP A 50 -0.89 10.52 10.44
CA ASP A 50 0.55 10.76 10.38
C ASP A 50 0.94 11.47 9.09
N ASN A 51 1.64 12.57 9.22
CA ASN A 51 2.17 13.36 8.13
C ASN A 51 3.67 13.65 8.34
N PRO A 52 4.44 13.85 7.28
CA PRO A 52 4.03 13.83 5.87
C PRO A 52 3.83 12.41 5.34
N LYS A 53 2.89 12.25 4.41
CA LYS A 53 2.76 11.03 3.60
C LYS A 53 3.91 10.95 2.60
N LEU A 54 4.47 9.75 2.43
CA LEU A 54 5.47 9.46 1.41
C LEU A 54 4.76 8.97 0.15
N VAL A 55 4.74 9.77 -0.89
CA VAL A 55 3.99 9.47 -2.13
C VAL A 55 4.94 9.07 -3.24
N GLY A 56 4.70 7.90 -3.83
CA GLY A 56 5.51 7.38 -4.94
C GLY A 56 5.31 8.17 -6.22
N LEU A 57 4.07 8.26 -6.68
CA LEU A 57 3.66 9.01 -7.87
C LEU A 57 2.60 10.05 -7.49
N ALA A 58 2.99 11.31 -7.33
CA ALA A 58 2.10 12.40 -7.00
C ALA A 58 1.71 13.17 -8.27
N PHE A 59 0.47 12.99 -8.72
CA PHE A 59 -0.14 13.79 -9.80
C PHE A 59 -0.92 14.94 -9.17
N GLU A 60 -0.32 16.13 -9.14
CA GLU A 60 -0.89 17.30 -8.46
C GLU A 60 -1.08 18.45 -9.43
N ASN A 61 -2.30 19.00 -9.46
CA ASN A 61 -2.68 20.15 -10.29
C ASN A 61 -2.38 19.94 -11.78
N MET A 62 -2.40 18.68 -12.23
CA MET A 62 -2.14 18.31 -13.62
C MET A 62 -3.43 18.30 -14.44
N LYS A 63 -3.32 18.67 -15.71
CA LYS A 63 -4.44 18.60 -16.67
C LYS A 63 -4.05 17.85 -17.93
N ASN A 64 -5.00 17.07 -18.45
CA ASN A 64 -4.87 16.36 -19.72
C ASN A 64 -3.66 15.42 -19.78
N VAL A 65 -3.42 14.65 -18.72
CA VAL A 65 -2.30 13.71 -18.63
C VAL A 65 -2.77 12.28 -18.86
N ILE A 66 -2.07 11.55 -19.71
CA ILE A 66 -2.24 10.11 -19.88
C ILE A 66 -0.92 9.43 -19.43
N PHE A 67 -0.95 8.75 -18.29
CA PHE A 67 0.14 7.91 -17.84
C PHE A 67 -0.18 6.46 -18.23
N ASP A 68 0.63 5.89 -19.10
CA ASP A 68 0.48 4.51 -19.60
C ASP A 68 1.68 3.67 -19.18
N GLY A 69 1.45 2.74 -18.27
CA GLY A 69 2.49 1.82 -17.75
C GLY A 69 2.85 0.69 -18.68
N GLN A 70 2.18 0.53 -19.82
CA GLN A 70 2.46 -0.49 -20.85
C GLN A 70 2.58 -1.93 -20.31
N GLY A 71 1.83 -2.26 -19.24
CA GLY A 71 1.88 -3.56 -18.57
C GLY A 71 3.03 -3.71 -17.59
N SER A 72 3.52 -2.61 -17.04
CA SER A 72 4.55 -2.60 -16.00
C SER A 72 4.01 -2.94 -14.63
N GLU A 73 4.90 -3.42 -13.75
CA GLU A 73 4.68 -3.59 -12.32
C GLU A 73 5.31 -2.43 -11.56
N LEU A 74 4.52 -1.76 -10.72
CA LEU A 74 4.99 -0.73 -9.80
C LEU A 74 5.00 -1.34 -8.39
N VAL A 75 6.19 -1.57 -7.86
CA VAL A 75 6.38 -2.22 -6.55
C VAL A 75 6.88 -1.20 -5.54
N PHE A 76 6.15 -1.07 -4.44
CA PHE A 76 6.43 -0.08 -3.40
C PHE A 76 7.05 -0.74 -2.18
N HIS A 77 8.07 -0.09 -1.63
CA HIS A 77 8.81 -0.50 -0.45
C HIS A 77 8.49 0.40 0.74
N GLY A 78 8.37 -0.19 1.93
CA GLY A 78 8.06 0.55 3.14
C GLY A 78 6.66 1.17 3.14
N ARG A 79 6.40 2.06 4.11
CA ARG A 79 5.10 2.75 4.26
C ARG A 79 4.99 3.91 3.27
N MET A 80 4.39 3.65 2.13
CA MET A 80 4.20 4.64 1.07
C MET A 80 2.75 4.67 0.60
N LEU A 81 2.30 5.85 0.15
CA LEU A 81 1.11 6.00 -0.68
C LEU A 81 1.55 5.82 -2.14
N PRO A 82 1.12 4.77 -2.84
CA PRO A 82 1.61 4.47 -4.19
C PRO A 82 1.37 5.61 -5.17
N VAL A 83 0.12 6.06 -5.28
CA VAL A 83 -0.30 7.05 -6.27
C VAL A 83 -1.28 8.02 -5.63
N SER A 84 -1.17 9.29 -5.92
CA SER A 84 -2.17 10.31 -5.59
C SER A 84 -2.52 11.15 -6.80
N LEU A 85 -3.81 11.51 -6.91
CA LEU A 85 -4.32 12.53 -7.84
C LEU A 85 -5.00 13.62 -7.02
N VAL A 86 -4.41 14.81 -6.97
CA VAL A 86 -4.92 15.92 -6.18
C VAL A 86 -5.02 17.17 -7.04
N GLY A 87 -6.20 17.78 -7.09
CA GLY A 87 -6.45 18.98 -7.90
C GLY A 87 -6.24 18.76 -9.41
N SER A 88 -6.26 17.51 -9.87
CA SER A 88 -5.98 17.16 -11.26
C SER A 88 -7.26 16.96 -12.06
N GLU A 89 -7.23 17.29 -13.36
CA GLU A 89 -8.37 17.28 -14.27
C GLU A 89 -8.03 16.52 -15.56
N ASN A 90 -8.94 15.67 -16.02
CA ASN A 90 -8.80 14.89 -17.26
C ASN A 90 -7.50 14.07 -17.30
N CYS A 91 -7.18 13.40 -16.18
CA CYS A 91 -6.02 12.52 -16.06
C CYS A 91 -6.42 11.05 -16.17
N THR A 92 -5.66 10.28 -16.94
CA THR A 92 -5.85 8.84 -17.12
C THR A 92 -4.58 8.11 -16.72
N LEU A 93 -4.72 7.18 -15.78
CA LEU A 93 -3.65 6.25 -15.38
C LEU A 93 -4.06 4.84 -15.79
N LYS A 94 -3.24 4.14 -16.55
CA LYS A 94 -3.63 2.85 -17.14
C LYS A 94 -2.46 1.90 -17.38
N ASN A 95 -2.80 0.62 -17.58
CA ASN A 95 -1.90 -0.44 -18.02
C ASN A 95 -0.69 -0.65 -17.09
N PHE A 96 -0.91 -0.70 -15.79
CA PHE A 96 0.09 -1.12 -14.79
C PHE A 96 -0.59 -1.79 -13.61
N SER A 97 0.17 -2.58 -12.86
CA SER A 97 -0.18 -3.10 -11.55
C SER A 97 0.53 -2.33 -10.45
N ILE A 98 -0.08 -2.31 -9.26
CA ILE A 98 0.52 -1.79 -8.02
C ILE A 98 0.62 -2.93 -7.04
N ASP A 99 1.78 -3.09 -6.43
CA ASP A 99 1.99 -4.06 -5.36
C ASP A 99 2.98 -3.50 -4.33
N PHE A 100 3.05 -4.14 -3.17
CA PHE A 100 4.05 -3.87 -2.15
C PHE A 100 5.02 -5.04 -2.05
N ALA A 101 6.31 -4.76 -1.96
CA ALA A 101 7.32 -5.78 -1.73
C ALA A 101 7.07 -6.53 -0.41
N ASN A 102 6.59 -5.81 0.59
CA ASN A 102 6.09 -6.35 1.85
C ASN A 102 4.75 -5.69 2.19
N PRO A 103 3.60 -6.41 2.07
CA PRO A 103 2.28 -5.86 2.35
C PRO A 103 2.12 -5.40 3.80
N HIS A 104 1.43 -4.27 4.02
CA HIS A 104 1.18 -3.68 5.35
C HIS A 104 0.05 -4.38 6.11
N ILE A 105 -0.06 -5.67 5.97
CA ILE A 105 -1.05 -6.50 6.63
C ILE A 105 -0.36 -7.76 7.18
N SER A 106 -0.93 -8.34 8.21
CA SER A 106 -0.63 -9.70 8.64
C SER A 106 -1.80 -10.61 8.32
N GLN A 107 -1.50 -11.84 7.97
CA GLN A 107 -2.51 -12.85 7.65
C GLN A 107 -2.19 -14.15 8.34
N VAL A 108 -3.22 -14.76 8.89
CA VAL A 108 -3.15 -16.06 9.53
C VAL A 108 -4.26 -16.98 9.02
N LYS A 109 -4.01 -18.27 9.01
CA LYS A 109 -5.02 -19.28 8.79
C LYS A 109 -5.38 -19.89 10.15
N VAL A 110 -6.61 -19.70 10.60
CA VAL A 110 -7.10 -20.31 11.83
C VAL A 110 -7.25 -21.81 11.60
N LEU A 111 -6.58 -22.60 12.43
CA LEU A 111 -6.61 -24.05 12.42
C LEU A 111 -7.63 -24.59 13.44
N GLU A 112 -7.71 -23.97 14.61
CA GLU A 112 -8.60 -24.34 15.68
C GLU A 112 -9.03 -23.11 16.47
N ASN A 113 -10.28 -23.08 16.89
CA ASN A 113 -10.83 -22.04 17.75
C ASN A 113 -11.55 -22.69 18.94
N ASP A 114 -10.86 -22.78 20.08
CA ASP A 114 -11.44 -23.23 21.35
C ASP A 114 -12.10 -22.04 22.07
N THR A 115 -13.37 -21.86 21.82
CA THR A 115 -14.17 -20.78 22.44
C THR A 115 -14.39 -20.98 23.95
N VAL A 116 -14.21 -22.18 24.48
CA VAL A 116 -14.35 -22.49 25.90
C VAL A 116 -13.04 -22.18 26.64
N GLY A 117 -11.93 -22.62 26.10
CA GLY A 117 -10.59 -22.33 26.64
C GLY A 117 -10.07 -20.93 26.29
N GLY A 118 -10.72 -20.22 25.39
CA GLY A 118 -10.28 -18.90 24.93
C GLY A 118 -8.98 -18.95 24.10
N LEU A 119 -8.74 -20.04 23.38
CA LEU A 119 -7.51 -20.27 22.63
C LEU A 119 -7.80 -20.33 21.13
N ILE A 120 -6.94 -19.71 20.35
CA ILE A 120 -6.94 -19.82 18.88
C ILE A 120 -5.59 -20.35 18.45
N THR A 121 -5.60 -21.48 17.73
CA THR A 121 -4.43 -22.02 17.04
C THR A 121 -4.45 -21.58 15.60
N TYR A 122 -3.35 -21.00 15.13
CA TYR A 122 -3.26 -20.50 13.76
C TYR A 122 -1.88 -20.73 13.13
N GLU A 123 -1.86 -20.76 11.83
CA GLU A 123 -0.67 -20.76 11.00
C GLU A 123 -0.47 -19.36 10.41
N VAL A 124 0.73 -18.81 10.60
CA VAL A 124 1.08 -17.51 10.02
C VAL A 124 1.39 -17.67 8.53
N ALA A 125 0.89 -16.78 7.69
CA ALA A 125 1.18 -16.81 6.27
C ALA A 125 2.69 -16.73 6.00
N PRO A 126 3.25 -17.49 5.04
CA PRO A 126 4.70 -17.61 4.83
C PRO A 126 5.42 -16.29 4.50
N TRP A 127 4.69 -15.31 4.02
CA TRP A 127 5.22 -14.00 3.66
C TRP A 127 5.18 -12.97 4.80
N VAL A 128 4.56 -13.32 5.95
CA VAL A 128 4.48 -12.46 7.12
C VAL A 128 5.70 -12.65 7.99
N GLU A 129 6.49 -11.60 8.13
CA GLU A 129 7.56 -11.56 9.12
C GLU A 129 6.98 -11.20 10.49
N TYR A 130 7.41 -11.92 11.53
CA TYR A 130 6.95 -11.65 12.89
C TYR A 130 7.97 -12.05 13.94
N GLU A 131 7.76 -11.56 15.14
CA GLU A 131 8.44 -12.03 16.35
C GLU A 131 7.45 -12.10 17.52
N ILE A 132 7.81 -12.86 18.55
CA ILE A 132 7.10 -12.83 19.83
C ILE A 132 7.92 -11.94 20.78
N ARG A 133 7.33 -10.81 21.18
CA ARG A 133 7.95 -9.85 22.08
C ARG A 133 7.03 -9.62 23.28
N ASP A 134 7.51 -9.88 24.50
CA ASP A 134 6.73 -9.76 25.73
C ASP A 134 5.37 -10.50 25.67
N SER A 135 5.37 -11.71 25.14
CA SER A 135 4.19 -12.55 24.89
C SER A 135 3.21 -12.00 23.85
N ASN A 136 3.55 -10.95 23.14
CA ASN A 136 2.75 -10.41 22.05
C ASN A 136 3.27 -10.87 20.69
N PHE A 137 2.37 -11.19 19.78
CA PHE A 137 2.67 -11.37 18.36
C PHE A 137 2.89 -9.99 17.73
N VAL A 138 4.10 -9.73 17.24
CA VAL A 138 4.47 -8.48 16.57
C VAL A 138 4.71 -8.78 15.11
N ALA A 139 3.81 -8.34 14.26
CA ALA A 139 4.00 -8.40 12.81
C ALA A 139 4.95 -7.30 12.35
N LYS A 140 5.83 -7.62 11.41
CA LYS A 140 6.90 -6.74 10.93
C LYS A 140 6.91 -6.65 9.41
N GLY A 141 7.44 -5.56 8.92
CA GLY A 141 7.71 -5.35 7.50
C GLY A 141 8.70 -4.23 7.26
N GLU A 142 8.88 -3.84 6.02
CA GLU A 142 9.78 -2.76 5.66
C GLU A 142 9.34 -1.42 6.28
N GLY A 143 10.06 -0.99 7.34
CA GLY A 143 9.82 0.29 8.00
C GLY A 143 8.53 0.37 8.83
N TRP A 144 7.94 -0.77 9.20
CA TRP A 144 6.79 -0.82 10.09
C TRP A 144 6.77 -2.07 10.96
N GLU A 145 6.12 -1.96 12.11
CA GLU A 145 5.74 -3.08 12.96
C GLU A 145 4.42 -2.74 13.66
N HIS A 146 3.64 -3.75 14.00
CA HIS A 146 2.45 -3.57 14.83
C HIS A 146 2.06 -4.85 15.58
N VAL A 147 1.36 -4.66 16.69
CA VAL A 147 0.68 -5.73 17.43
C VAL A 147 -0.77 -5.75 16.93
N PRO A 148 -1.22 -6.81 16.22
CA PRO A 148 -2.59 -6.88 15.75
C PRO A 148 -3.56 -6.97 16.92
N ALA A 149 -4.41 -5.96 17.10
CA ALA A 149 -5.43 -5.94 18.14
C ALA A 149 -6.77 -6.51 17.67
N TRP A 150 -6.98 -6.57 16.37
CA TRP A 150 -8.20 -7.09 15.74
C TRP A 150 -7.91 -7.53 14.31
N GLY A 151 -8.84 -8.31 13.75
CA GLY A 151 -8.73 -8.78 12.38
C GLY A 151 -10.10 -9.00 11.75
N ILE A 152 -10.09 -9.21 10.45
CA ILE A 152 -11.27 -9.56 9.67
C ILE A 152 -11.12 -11.01 9.23
N ALA A 153 -12.14 -11.84 9.50
CA ALA A 153 -12.13 -13.23 9.13
C ALA A 153 -12.81 -13.46 7.77
N PHE A 154 -12.23 -14.35 6.99
CA PHE A 154 -12.77 -14.83 5.73
C PHE A 154 -12.86 -16.36 5.75
N GLU A 155 -13.90 -16.91 5.12
CA GLU A 155 -14.01 -18.35 4.89
C GLU A 155 -12.86 -18.82 3.99
N GLY A 156 -12.17 -19.88 4.41
CA GLY A 156 -10.97 -20.36 3.70
C GLY A 156 -11.23 -20.76 2.25
N ASP A 157 -12.38 -21.38 1.98
CA ASP A 157 -12.72 -21.92 0.64
C ASP A 157 -13.36 -20.87 -0.25
N THR A 158 -14.38 -20.19 0.25
CA THR A 158 -15.20 -19.26 -0.55
C THR A 158 -14.62 -17.86 -0.63
N LYS A 159 -13.68 -17.52 0.27
CA LYS A 159 -13.12 -16.17 0.47
C LYS A 159 -14.18 -15.12 0.83
N ARG A 160 -15.33 -15.55 1.32
CA ARG A 160 -16.38 -14.65 1.78
C ARG A 160 -16.05 -14.12 3.15
N LEU A 161 -16.42 -12.88 3.38
CA LEU A 161 -16.34 -12.26 4.70
C LEU A 161 -17.24 -13.03 5.68
N VAL A 162 -16.66 -13.40 6.82
CA VAL A 162 -17.44 -13.96 7.93
C VAL A 162 -18.13 -12.79 8.64
N TYR A 163 -19.44 -12.70 8.48
CA TYR A 163 -20.24 -11.62 9.07
C TYR A 163 -20.18 -11.69 10.61
N THR A 164 -19.93 -10.57 11.25
CA THR A 164 -19.81 -10.40 12.72
C THR A 164 -18.53 -10.91 13.39
N CYS A 165 -17.52 -11.33 12.68
CA CYS A 165 -16.26 -11.77 13.31
C CYS A 165 -15.21 -10.66 13.28
N LEU A 166 -15.31 -9.71 14.22
CA LEU A 166 -14.14 -8.98 14.68
C LEU A 166 -13.45 -9.88 15.72
N LEU A 167 -12.32 -10.47 15.34
CA LEU A 167 -11.46 -11.16 16.31
C LEU A 167 -10.76 -10.07 17.10
N TYR A 168 -11.21 -9.83 18.33
CA TYR A 168 -10.49 -9.03 19.30
C TYR A 168 -9.49 -9.94 20.01
N THR A 169 -8.21 -9.60 19.95
CA THR A 169 -7.25 -10.11 20.92
C THR A 169 -7.40 -9.25 22.18
N SER A 170 -7.96 -9.81 23.23
CA SER A 170 -7.95 -9.14 24.54
C SER A 170 -6.50 -9.00 25.01
N PRO A 171 -6.11 -7.85 25.62
CA PRO A 171 -4.82 -7.71 26.28
C PRO A 171 -4.70 -8.63 27.47
#